data_33ca6e9fddbb943804a68bc646d74981
#
_entry.id   33ca6e9fddbb943804a68bc646d74981
#
_cell.length_a   1.000
_cell.length_b   1.000
_cell.length_c   1.000
_cell.angle_alpha   90.00
_cell.angle_beta   90.00
_cell.angle_gamma   90.00
#
_symmetry.space_group_name_H-M   'P 1'
#
loop_
_entity.id
_entity.type
_entity.pdbx_description
1 polymer ?
#
loop_
_entity_poly.entity_id
_entity_poly.type
_entity_poly.pdbx_seq_one_letter_code
_entity_poly.pdbx_strand_id
1 'polypeptide(L)'
;MAHYSDTLFSHPKVGTIYLLPISDLHVMEISPFKIRNDSALTELIESICKFGIITPIEVRPIESKGYEIISGARRHYAASQCNLHSIPAVIVDLDDDDAIIRLVDSNIQRECILPSERALAYKLRMNALKRKAGRPALQSTENSPKISANFRSDDTVGELAGISGDTVRNLISLT
;
A
#
# COMPACT_ATOMS: atom_id res chain seq x y z
N MET A 1 -17.66 7.33 -30.81
CA MET A 1 -16.63 7.32 -29.75
C MET A 1 -17.36 7.02 -28.45
N ALA A 2 -17.26 5.78 -27.96
CA ALA A 2 -17.95 5.37 -26.74
C ALA A 2 -17.19 5.94 -25.55
N HIS A 3 -17.86 6.72 -24.69
CA HIS A 3 -17.32 7.21 -23.44
C HIS A 3 -17.01 6.02 -22.52
N TYR A 4 -15.72 5.72 -22.35
CA TYR A 4 -15.19 4.64 -21.52
C TYR A 4 -15.34 4.93 -20.00
N SER A 5 -15.83 6.12 -19.64
CA SER A 5 -15.86 6.62 -18.26
C SER A 5 -17.08 6.22 -17.43
N ASP A 6 -18.22 5.85 -18.04
CA ASP A 6 -19.46 5.66 -17.28
C ASP A 6 -19.69 4.25 -16.73
N THR A 7 -18.92 3.26 -17.19
CA THR A 7 -19.11 1.85 -16.78
C THR A 7 -18.22 1.42 -15.61
N LEU A 8 -17.19 2.21 -15.26
CA LEU A 8 -16.22 1.86 -14.22
C LEU A 8 -16.65 2.22 -12.78
N PHE A 9 -17.67 3.10 -12.65
CA PHE A 9 -18.12 3.57 -11.33
C PHE A 9 -19.24 2.72 -10.69
N SER A 10 -19.80 1.76 -11.41
CA SER A 10 -20.72 0.78 -10.81
C SER A 10 -19.97 -0.46 -10.35
N HIS A 11 -19.37 -0.38 -9.15
CA HIS A 11 -18.81 -1.52 -8.38
C HIS A 11 -17.71 -2.29 -9.13
N PRO A 12 -16.46 -1.78 -9.16
CA PRO A 12 -15.34 -2.52 -9.74
C PRO A 12 -15.19 -3.87 -8.99
N LYS A 13 -15.04 -4.95 -9.74
CA LYS A 13 -14.83 -6.28 -9.15
C LYS A 13 -13.45 -6.34 -8.50
N VAL A 14 -13.43 -6.59 -7.20
CA VAL A 14 -12.19 -6.79 -6.43
C VAL A 14 -11.38 -7.94 -7.05
N GLY A 15 -10.06 -7.74 -7.17
CA GLY A 15 -9.13 -8.73 -7.72
C GLY A 15 -9.05 -8.79 -9.24
N THR A 16 -9.84 -7.99 -9.97
CA THR A 16 -9.74 -7.88 -11.43
C THR A 16 -8.71 -6.82 -11.82
N ILE A 17 -7.95 -7.06 -12.89
CA ILE A 17 -6.98 -6.09 -13.42
C ILE A 17 -7.71 -5.10 -14.33
N TYR A 18 -7.53 -3.82 -14.06
CA TYR A 18 -8.05 -2.71 -14.84
C TYR A 18 -6.91 -1.86 -15.38
N LEU A 19 -7.10 -1.24 -16.54
CA LEU A 19 -6.22 -0.19 -17.03
C LEU A 19 -6.77 1.14 -16.52
N LEU A 20 -6.09 1.73 -15.54
CA LEU A 20 -6.50 2.99 -14.93
C LEU A 20 -5.65 4.16 -15.45
N PRO A 21 -6.26 5.34 -15.73
CA PRO A 21 -5.52 6.54 -16.08
C PRO A 21 -4.54 6.94 -14.96
N ILE A 22 -3.33 7.34 -15.32
CA ILE A 22 -2.32 7.79 -14.33
C ILE A 22 -2.82 9.03 -13.57
N SER A 23 -3.61 9.90 -14.22
CA SER A 23 -4.20 11.10 -13.61
C SER A 23 -5.10 10.80 -12.42
N ASP A 24 -5.69 9.60 -12.37
CA ASP A 24 -6.66 9.21 -11.35
C ASP A 24 -6.00 8.45 -10.19
N LEU A 25 -4.68 8.27 -10.25
CA LEU A 25 -3.89 7.51 -9.29
C LEU A 25 -3.12 8.43 -8.36
N HIS A 26 -3.36 8.30 -7.05
CA HIS A 26 -2.75 9.14 -6.03
C HIS A 26 -1.91 8.30 -5.07
N VAL A 27 -0.71 8.77 -4.76
CA VAL A 27 0.13 8.14 -3.73
C VAL A 27 -0.44 8.50 -2.36
N MET A 28 -0.54 7.51 -1.47
CA MET A 28 -0.99 7.72 -0.09
C MET A 28 -0.10 8.73 0.63
N GLU A 29 -0.67 9.87 1.06
CA GLU A 29 0.10 10.98 1.68
C GLU A 29 0.81 10.56 2.98
N ILE A 30 0.19 9.68 3.75
CA ILE A 30 0.75 9.17 5.01
C ILE A 30 1.93 8.20 4.80
N SER A 31 2.23 7.80 3.54
CA SER A 31 3.29 6.83 3.25
C SER A 31 4.66 7.33 3.72
N PRO A 32 5.37 6.60 4.60
CA PRO A 32 6.71 6.97 5.01
C PRO A 32 7.77 6.67 3.94
N PHE A 33 7.43 5.88 2.94
CA PHE A 33 8.36 5.37 1.93
C PHE A 33 8.52 6.35 0.78
N LYS A 34 9.63 7.06 0.75
CA LYS A 34 9.95 8.01 -0.33
C LYS A 34 10.48 7.29 -1.57
N ILE A 35 10.11 7.80 -2.73
CA ILE A 35 10.72 7.38 -4.00
C ILE A 35 12.07 8.08 -4.10
N ARG A 36 13.15 7.28 -4.21
CA ARG A 36 14.52 7.79 -4.35
C ARG A 36 15.00 7.57 -5.76
N ASN A 37 15.76 8.53 -6.29
CA ASN A 37 16.48 8.41 -7.54
C ASN A 37 17.74 7.57 -7.30
N ASP A 38 17.61 6.26 -7.44
CA ASP A 38 18.69 5.28 -7.37
C ASP A 38 18.82 4.54 -8.72
N SER A 39 19.92 3.79 -8.89
CA SER A 39 20.13 2.98 -10.11
C SER A 39 18.98 2.03 -10.37
N ALA A 40 18.42 1.41 -9.32
CA ALA A 40 17.29 0.50 -9.43
C ALA A 40 16.00 1.20 -9.91
N LEU A 41 15.82 2.50 -9.64
CA LEU A 41 14.71 3.26 -10.22
C LEU A 41 14.96 3.56 -11.69
N THR A 42 16.20 3.89 -12.08
CA THR A 42 16.57 4.13 -13.48
C THR A 42 16.34 2.86 -14.33
N GLU A 43 16.80 1.71 -13.86
CA GLU A 43 16.57 0.42 -14.52
C GLU A 43 15.06 0.08 -14.62
N LEU A 44 14.28 0.39 -13.57
CA LEU A 44 12.83 0.21 -13.59
C LEU A 44 12.16 1.11 -14.63
N ILE A 45 12.59 2.37 -14.76
CA ILE A 45 12.07 3.30 -15.78
C ILE A 45 12.39 2.76 -17.17
N GLU A 46 13.63 2.36 -17.45
CA GLU A 46 14.03 1.79 -18.74
C GLU A 46 13.21 0.53 -19.09
N SER A 47 13.03 -0.34 -18.11
CA SER A 47 12.22 -1.56 -18.26
C SER A 47 10.76 -1.23 -18.58
N ILE A 48 10.16 -0.29 -17.85
CA ILE A 48 8.75 0.09 -18.05
C ILE A 48 8.56 0.84 -19.38
N CYS A 49 9.49 1.69 -19.79
CA CYS A 49 9.44 2.35 -21.10
C CYS A 49 9.52 1.33 -22.24
N LYS A 50 10.25 0.23 -22.07
CA LYS A 50 10.45 -0.79 -23.10
C LYS A 50 9.34 -1.85 -23.15
N PHE A 51 8.90 -2.30 -21.98
CA PHE A 51 8.01 -3.47 -21.86
C PHE A 51 6.65 -3.16 -21.23
N GLY A 52 6.45 -1.93 -20.73
CA GLY A 52 5.28 -1.58 -19.92
C GLY A 52 5.33 -2.16 -18.51
N ILE A 53 4.24 -2.04 -17.77
CA ILE A 53 4.10 -2.61 -16.43
C ILE A 53 3.60 -4.05 -16.53
N ILE A 54 4.44 -5.01 -16.18
CA ILE A 54 4.12 -6.44 -16.19
C ILE A 54 3.32 -6.84 -14.95
N THR A 55 3.74 -6.34 -13.78
CA THR A 55 3.06 -6.63 -12.51
C THR A 55 2.14 -5.46 -12.15
N PRO A 56 0.81 -5.64 -12.09
CA PRO A 56 -0.12 -4.57 -11.75
C PRO A 56 0.18 -3.92 -10.41
N ILE A 57 -0.18 -2.65 -10.26
CA ILE A 57 -0.19 -1.96 -8.96
C ILE A 57 -1.45 -2.34 -8.18
N GLU A 58 -1.44 -2.18 -6.85
CA GLU A 58 -2.65 -2.34 -6.02
C GLU A 58 -3.17 -0.95 -5.64
N VAL A 59 -4.47 -0.75 -5.82
CA VAL A 59 -5.14 0.53 -5.54
C VAL A 59 -6.47 0.30 -4.83
N ARG A 60 -6.92 1.29 -4.06
CA ARG A 60 -8.29 1.33 -3.51
C ARG A 60 -9.03 2.57 -4.01
N PRO A 61 -10.36 2.52 -4.16
CA PRO A 61 -11.15 3.70 -4.51
C PRO A 61 -11.15 4.70 -3.35
N ILE A 62 -11.19 6.00 -3.67
CA ILE A 62 -11.36 7.09 -2.71
C ILE A 62 -12.58 7.95 -3.07
N GLU A 63 -13.23 8.55 -2.05
CA GLU A 63 -14.47 9.32 -2.22
C GLU A 63 -14.31 10.54 -3.16
N SER A 64 -13.11 11.12 -3.24
CA SER A 64 -12.80 12.32 -4.04
C SER A 64 -12.62 12.08 -5.54
N LYS A 65 -13.07 10.96 -6.08
CA LYS A 65 -12.89 10.48 -7.46
C LYS A 65 -11.42 10.15 -7.79
N GLY A 66 -11.13 8.89 -7.82
CA GLY A 66 -9.82 8.34 -8.15
C GLY A 66 -9.47 7.16 -7.27
N TYR A 67 -8.20 6.82 -7.29
CA TYR A 67 -7.70 5.65 -6.58
C TYR A 67 -6.43 5.99 -5.81
N GLU A 68 -6.34 5.47 -4.60
CA GLU A 68 -5.14 5.58 -3.77
C GLU A 68 -4.26 4.34 -3.95
N ILE A 69 -2.97 4.57 -4.19
CA ILE A 69 -1.99 3.51 -4.44
C ILE A 69 -1.57 2.88 -3.11
N ILE A 70 -1.89 1.60 -2.93
CA ILE A 70 -1.49 0.80 -1.77
C ILE A 70 -0.13 0.16 -2.00
N SER A 71 0.11 -0.37 -3.21
CA SER A 71 1.38 -0.98 -3.58
C SER A 71 1.76 -0.63 -5.02
N GLY A 72 3.03 -0.30 -5.26
CA GLY A 72 3.54 -0.01 -6.60
C GLY A 72 3.80 1.46 -6.90
N ALA A 73 3.96 2.35 -5.91
CA ALA A 73 4.26 3.77 -6.11
C ALA A 73 5.50 4.01 -7.01
N ARG A 74 6.55 3.18 -6.93
CA ARG A 74 7.73 3.27 -7.84
C ARG A 74 7.34 2.95 -9.30
N ARG A 75 6.45 1.96 -9.53
CA ARG A 75 5.96 1.62 -10.87
C ARG A 75 5.09 2.73 -11.45
N HIS A 76 4.22 3.33 -10.63
CA HIS A 76 3.43 4.49 -11.02
C HIS A 76 4.34 5.68 -11.40
N TYR A 77 5.34 5.99 -10.56
CA TYR A 77 6.31 7.06 -10.86
C TYR A 77 7.08 6.78 -12.16
N ALA A 78 7.60 5.57 -12.33
CA ALA A 78 8.32 5.19 -13.55
C ALA A 78 7.43 5.27 -14.81
N ALA A 79 6.17 4.86 -14.71
CA ALA A 79 5.20 4.97 -15.80
C ALA A 79 4.94 6.43 -16.19
N SER A 80 4.87 7.35 -15.23
CA SER A 80 4.73 8.78 -15.49
C SER A 80 5.95 9.35 -16.23
N GLN A 81 7.17 8.88 -15.92
CA GLN A 81 8.38 9.28 -16.63
C GLN A 81 8.42 8.76 -18.08
N CYS A 82 7.74 7.64 -18.35
CA CYS A 82 7.59 7.08 -19.70
C CYS A 82 6.40 7.66 -20.48
N ASN A 83 5.71 8.67 -19.94
CA ASN A 83 4.50 9.27 -20.54
C ASN A 83 3.39 8.24 -20.86
N LEU A 84 3.26 7.20 -20.07
CA LEU A 84 2.14 6.27 -20.20
C LEU A 84 0.85 6.95 -19.75
N HIS A 85 -0.24 6.76 -20.51
CA HIS A 85 -1.54 7.35 -20.16
C HIS A 85 -2.30 6.54 -19.12
N SER A 86 -2.12 5.21 -19.14
CA SER A 86 -2.79 4.28 -18.23
C SER A 86 -1.88 3.14 -17.85
N ILE A 87 -2.12 2.55 -16.68
CA ILE A 87 -1.33 1.43 -16.15
C ILE A 87 -2.23 0.34 -15.56
N PRO A 88 -1.79 -0.92 -15.59
CA PRO A 88 -2.55 -2.02 -15.01
C PRO A 88 -2.57 -1.92 -13.49
N ALA A 89 -3.77 -2.00 -12.93
CA ALA A 89 -4.03 -1.93 -11.50
C ALA A 89 -5.04 -3.00 -11.06
N VAL A 90 -4.86 -3.53 -9.86
CA VAL A 90 -5.84 -4.38 -9.17
C VAL A 90 -6.54 -3.51 -8.13
N ILE A 91 -7.86 -3.49 -8.18
CA ILE A 91 -8.66 -2.75 -7.20
C ILE A 91 -8.91 -3.66 -6.00
N VAL A 92 -8.57 -3.17 -4.81
CA VAL A 92 -8.79 -3.83 -3.53
C VAL A 92 -9.78 -3.03 -2.71
N ASP A 93 -10.62 -3.74 -1.95
CA ASP A 93 -11.58 -3.14 -1.02
C ASP A 93 -10.97 -3.18 0.39
N LEU A 94 -10.42 -2.05 0.82
CA LEU A 94 -9.72 -1.91 2.09
C LEU A 94 -10.19 -0.65 2.81
N ASP A 95 -10.48 -0.76 4.10
CA ASP A 95 -10.64 0.41 4.96
C ASP A 95 -9.30 1.12 5.18
N ASP A 96 -9.30 2.29 5.85
CA ASP A 96 -8.10 3.09 6.05
C ASP A 96 -7.02 2.35 6.86
N ASP A 97 -7.43 1.58 7.86
CA ASP A 97 -6.49 0.85 8.71
C ASP A 97 -5.89 -0.34 7.96
N ASP A 98 -6.70 -1.10 7.20
CA ASP A 98 -6.21 -2.20 6.35
C ASP A 98 -5.30 -1.69 5.23
N ALA A 99 -5.62 -0.54 4.64
CA ALA A 99 -4.79 0.09 3.63
C ALA A 99 -3.40 0.46 4.18
N ILE A 100 -3.34 1.05 5.39
CA ILE A 100 -2.07 1.36 6.07
C ILE A 100 -1.28 0.09 6.37
N ILE A 101 -1.92 -0.94 6.91
CA ILE A 101 -1.26 -2.22 7.20
C ILE A 101 -0.70 -2.82 5.92
N ARG A 102 -1.49 -2.89 4.85
CA ARG A 102 -1.09 -3.42 3.55
C ARG A 102 0.05 -2.64 2.92
N LEU A 103 -0.02 -1.29 2.98
CA LEU A 103 1.06 -0.41 2.52
C LEU A 103 2.38 -0.74 3.22
N VAL A 104 2.36 -0.85 4.56
CA VAL A 104 3.56 -1.15 5.33
C VAL A 104 4.07 -2.55 5.01
N ASP A 105 3.22 -3.57 5.04
CA ASP A 105 3.61 -4.97 4.81
C ASP A 105 4.22 -5.18 3.42
N SER A 106 3.70 -4.49 2.38
CA SER A 106 4.23 -4.57 1.02
C SER A 106 5.59 -3.88 0.83
N ASN A 107 5.99 -3.01 1.76
CA ASN A 107 7.21 -2.23 1.64
C ASN A 107 8.29 -2.59 2.67
N ILE A 108 7.92 -3.16 3.84
CA ILE A 108 8.84 -3.35 4.97
C ILE A 108 10.01 -4.31 4.65
N GLN A 109 9.83 -5.19 3.67
CA GLN A 109 10.83 -6.18 3.26
C GLN A 109 11.83 -5.66 2.22
N ARG A 110 11.73 -4.37 1.84
CA ARG A 110 12.71 -3.77 0.92
C ARG A 110 14.08 -3.66 1.60
N GLU A 111 15.14 -4.02 0.88
CA GLU A 111 16.51 -4.02 1.41
C GLU A 111 17.02 -2.64 1.83
N CYS A 112 16.57 -1.58 1.15
CA CYS A 112 17.07 -0.21 1.31
C CYS A 112 16.05 0.75 1.94
N ILE A 113 15.48 0.41 3.11
CA ILE A 113 14.62 1.33 3.87
C ILE A 113 15.47 2.06 4.91
N LEU A 114 15.36 3.40 4.99
CA LEU A 114 16.03 4.14 6.06
C LEU A 114 15.48 3.73 7.43
N PRO A 115 16.32 3.74 8.48
CA PRO A 115 15.87 3.46 9.85
C PRO A 115 14.70 4.36 10.29
N SER A 116 14.69 5.65 9.91
CA SER A 116 13.61 6.59 10.19
C SER A 116 12.31 6.25 9.47
N GLU A 117 12.38 5.87 8.17
CA GLU A 117 11.22 5.40 7.41
C GLU A 117 10.65 4.12 8.01
N ARG A 118 11.53 3.19 8.42
CA ARG A 118 11.15 1.93 9.07
C ARG A 118 10.46 2.17 10.41
N ALA A 119 11.00 3.07 11.23
CA ALA A 119 10.41 3.43 12.51
C ALA A 119 9.01 4.06 12.35
N LEU A 120 8.85 4.98 11.38
CA LEU A 120 7.56 5.58 11.09
C LEU A 120 6.57 4.56 10.54
N ALA A 121 7.02 3.63 9.68
CA ALA A 121 6.18 2.56 9.16
C ALA A 121 5.65 1.66 10.29
N TYR A 122 6.49 1.26 11.23
CA TYR A 122 6.05 0.49 12.40
C TYR A 122 5.07 1.26 13.28
N LYS A 123 5.30 2.54 13.51
CA LYS A 123 4.39 3.42 14.26
C LYS A 123 3.01 3.50 13.59
N LEU A 124 2.96 3.70 12.28
CA LEU A 124 1.71 3.73 11.51
C LEU A 124 0.96 2.39 11.60
N ARG A 125 1.67 1.29 11.38
CA ARG A 125 1.08 -0.05 11.45
C ARG A 125 0.54 -0.38 12.85
N MET A 126 1.32 -0.09 13.91
CA MET A 126 0.86 -0.27 15.29
C MET A 126 -0.41 0.54 15.59
N ASN A 127 -0.46 1.80 15.16
CA ASN A 127 -1.62 2.65 15.37
C ASN A 127 -2.86 2.11 14.64
N ALA A 128 -2.72 1.65 13.41
CA ALA A 128 -3.79 1.01 12.66
C ALA A 128 -4.30 -0.26 13.37
N LEU A 129 -3.40 -1.14 13.82
CA LEU A 129 -3.76 -2.34 14.57
C LEU A 129 -4.49 -2.02 15.89
N LYS A 130 -4.05 -1.00 16.64
CA LYS A 130 -4.71 -0.56 17.86
C LYS A 130 -6.13 -0.02 17.62
N ARG A 131 -6.35 0.76 16.53
CA ARG A 131 -7.68 1.24 16.15
C ARG A 131 -8.60 0.07 15.79
N LYS A 132 -8.11 -0.92 15.05
CA LYS A 132 -8.87 -2.12 14.72
C LYS A 132 -9.23 -2.95 15.95
N ALA A 133 -8.31 -3.15 16.90
CA ALA A 133 -8.55 -3.88 18.12
C ALA A 133 -9.56 -3.19 19.07
N GLY A 134 -9.63 -1.84 19.06
CA GLY A 134 -10.57 -1.07 19.84
C GLY A 134 -11.94 -0.83 19.18
N ARG A 135 -12.13 -1.25 17.91
CA ARG A 135 -13.40 -1.11 17.20
C ARG A 135 -14.36 -2.22 17.63
N PRO A 136 -15.58 -1.93 18.10
CA PRO A 136 -16.58 -2.98 18.33
C PRO A 136 -16.79 -3.76 17.02
N ALA A 137 -16.73 -5.09 17.10
CA ALA A 137 -16.94 -5.95 15.93
C ALA A 137 -18.35 -5.73 15.37
N LEU A 138 -18.51 -4.94 14.32
CA LEU A 138 -19.64 -5.03 13.42
C LEU A 138 -19.53 -6.42 12.77
N GLN A 139 -20.57 -7.23 12.99
CA GLN A 139 -20.69 -8.61 12.50
C GLN A 139 -20.34 -8.68 11.00
N SER A 140 -19.12 -9.09 10.69
CA SER A 140 -18.71 -9.46 9.36
C SER A 140 -18.47 -10.97 9.36
N THR A 141 -19.24 -11.63 8.51
CA THR A 141 -19.17 -13.01 8.02
C THR A 141 -17.88 -13.77 8.36
N GLU A 142 -18.12 -14.94 8.94
CA GLU A 142 -17.20 -16.03 9.24
C GLU A 142 -16.04 -16.19 8.25
N ASN A 143 -14.83 -16.12 8.77
CA ASN A 143 -13.55 -16.69 8.34
C ASN A 143 -12.34 -15.76 8.45
N SER A 144 -12.27 -14.93 9.50
CA SER A 144 -10.98 -14.34 9.87
C SER A 144 -10.43 -15.11 11.08
N PRO A 145 -9.15 -15.52 11.08
CA PRO A 145 -8.57 -16.18 12.23
C PRO A 145 -8.65 -15.24 13.44
N LYS A 146 -9.28 -15.68 14.51
CA LYS A 146 -9.34 -14.98 15.79
C LYS A 146 -7.89 -14.79 16.29
N ILE A 147 -7.36 -13.61 16.14
CA ILE A 147 -6.11 -13.20 16.80
C ILE A 147 -6.42 -13.20 18.28
N SER A 148 -5.86 -14.14 19.02
CA SER A 148 -6.08 -14.29 20.45
C SER A 148 -5.64 -13.03 21.17
N ALA A 149 -6.46 -12.57 22.13
CA ALA A 149 -6.39 -11.26 22.81
C ALA A 149 -5.14 -11.01 23.67
N ASN A 150 -4.08 -11.80 23.55
CA ASN A 150 -2.85 -11.70 24.33
C ASN A 150 -1.61 -11.25 23.55
N PHE A 151 -1.70 -10.97 22.24
CA PHE A 151 -0.58 -10.46 21.46
C PHE A 151 -0.54 -8.93 21.54
N ARG A 152 0.57 -8.38 22.02
CA ARG A 152 0.83 -6.95 21.94
C ARG A 152 1.06 -6.55 20.48
N SER A 153 0.54 -5.39 20.06
CA SER A 153 0.66 -4.92 18.66
C SER A 153 2.13 -4.76 18.21
N ASP A 154 3.03 -4.45 19.13
CA ASP A 154 4.47 -4.32 18.91
C ASP A 154 5.14 -5.69 18.64
N ASP A 155 4.69 -6.77 19.31
CA ASP A 155 5.19 -8.13 19.06
C ASP A 155 4.76 -8.62 17.66
N THR A 156 3.51 -8.36 17.26
CA THR A 156 3.02 -8.71 15.91
C THR A 156 3.77 -7.97 14.81
N VAL A 157 4.11 -6.70 15.04
CA VAL A 157 4.91 -5.91 14.10
C VAL A 157 6.36 -6.42 14.06
N GLY A 158 6.91 -6.81 15.23
CA GLY A 158 8.26 -7.34 15.34
C GLY A 158 8.42 -8.70 14.64
N GLU A 159 7.45 -9.59 14.79
CA GLU A 159 7.46 -10.93 14.17
C GLU A 159 7.52 -10.84 12.64
N LEU A 160 6.70 -9.97 12.03
CA LEU A 160 6.71 -9.73 10.58
C LEU A 160 8.01 -9.10 10.08
N ALA A 161 8.69 -8.33 10.92
CA ALA A 161 9.96 -7.68 10.60
C ALA A 161 11.18 -8.55 10.95
N GLY A 162 10.99 -9.71 11.57
CA GLY A 162 12.07 -10.55 12.08
C GLY A 162 12.87 -9.93 13.23
N ILE A 163 12.25 -9.01 14.00
CA ILE A 163 12.85 -8.32 15.14
C ILE A 163 11.94 -8.44 16.38
N SER A 164 12.49 -8.23 17.59
CA SER A 164 11.68 -8.27 18.80
C SER A 164 10.73 -7.06 18.92
N GLY A 165 9.60 -7.23 19.62
CA GLY A 165 8.69 -6.12 19.93
C GLY A 165 9.38 -4.98 20.71
N ASP A 166 10.38 -5.29 21.54
CA ASP A 166 11.21 -4.27 22.25
C ASP A 166 12.01 -3.43 21.25
N THR A 167 12.56 -4.04 20.20
CA THR A 167 13.27 -3.33 19.14
C THR A 167 12.33 -2.40 18.38
N VAL A 168 11.09 -2.83 18.13
CA VAL A 168 10.05 -1.98 17.51
C VAL A 168 9.75 -0.77 18.39
N ARG A 169 9.57 -0.97 19.71
CA ARG A 169 9.33 0.14 20.66
C ARG A 169 10.49 1.13 20.67
N ASN A 170 11.71 0.66 20.72
CA ASN A 170 12.91 1.50 20.69
C ASN A 170 13.01 2.31 19.40
N LEU A 171 12.75 1.71 18.25
CA LEU A 171 12.74 2.41 16.95
C LEU A 171 11.67 3.51 16.90
N ILE A 172 10.48 3.26 17.46
CA ILE A 172 9.38 4.22 17.49
C ILE A 172 9.70 5.38 18.46
N SER A 173 10.42 5.12 19.55
CA SER A 173 10.77 6.18 20.51
C SER A 173 11.79 7.20 19.98
N LEU A 174 12.46 6.89 18.87
CA LEU A 174 13.43 7.77 18.21
C LEU A 174 12.79 8.71 17.17
N THR A 175 11.47 8.63 16.94
CA THR A 175 10.69 9.45 15.99
C THR A 175 9.68 10.34 16.68
#